data_57a5372922c4e822508a58644b5afc2c
#
_entry.id   57a5372922c4e822508a58644b5afc2c
#
_cell.length_a   1.000
_cell.length_b   1.000
_cell.length_c   1.000
_cell.angle_alpha   90.00
_cell.angle_beta   90.00
_cell.angle_gamma   90.00
#
_symmetry.space_group_name_H-M   'P 1'
#
loop_
_entity.id
_entity.type
_entity.pdbx_description
1 polymer ?
#
loop_
_entity_poly.entity_id
_entity_poly.type
_entity_poly.pdbx_seq_one_letter_code
_entity_poly.pdbx_strand_id
1 'polypeptide(L)'
;MNKKIDRRSVLLGAGVATVATAATVMSPRPYQAAEKPRQPINFADDMDNVRAYAKLAGTLSDDTVHYWYRGTIYGATPDDTKTMLGFTGLLKMSWKNLGNGSFHYRNYDLGYFTEPDSDVRIEEFTNPFTGITNRPIDIKGGPFDVVITPRQYEWTRSGDDIWFSEAKHFKFANKLSPEEWPTASTGDTLNMLYLDGFNGKVSDLENPELDSAPSILGIHHVNPWYPFFLMGQQPGVNYWHGKGKKIADESDVSPEVMAYVNSKMPGFMSSSAPWVNRTDSYLDYKTHRKPVLE
;
A
#
# COMPACT_ATOMS: atom_id res chain seq x y z
N MET A 1 11.53 2.27 -48.49
CA MET A 1 11.02 3.58 -48.91
C MET A 1 10.82 4.45 -47.69
N ASN A 2 11.78 5.34 -47.44
CA ASN A 2 11.76 6.26 -46.29
C ASN A 2 10.99 7.53 -46.68
N LYS A 3 9.95 7.89 -45.94
CA LYS A 3 9.35 9.23 -46.00
C LYS A 3 9.79 10.02 -44.77
N LYS A 4 10.68 10.99 -45.01
CA LYS A 4 11.00 12.07 -44.07
C LYS A 4 9.81 13.03 -44.01
N ILE A 5 9.39 13.38 -42.79
CA ILE A 5 8.43 14.48 -42.56
C ILE A 5 9.22 15.75 -42.32
N ASP A 6 9.02 16.71 -43.23
CA ASP A 6 9.66 18.02 -43.22
C ASP A 6 8.90 18.98 -42.30
N ARG A 7 9.64 19.57 -41.37
CA ARG A 7 9.11 20.60 -40.42
C ARG A 7 9.58 21.97 -40.91
N ARG A 8 8.78 22.66 -41.71
CA ARG A 8 8.87 24.13 -41.85
C ARG A 8 7.67 24.64 -42.64
N SER A 9 6.76 25.30 -41.96
CA SER A 9 5.90 26.32 -42.54
C SER A 9 5.62 27.40 -41.47
N VAL A 10 6.40 28.45 -41.53
CA VAL A 10 6.17 29.70 -40.82
C VAL A 10 5.18 30.49 -41.64
N LEU A 11 4.05 30.82 -41.12
CA LEU A 11 3.11 31.80 -41.70
C LEU A 11 3.32 33.15 -41.05
N LEU A 12 3.85 34.08 -41.83
CA LEU A 12 3.80 35.53 -41.59
C LEU A 12 2.41 36.05 -41.95
N GLY A 13 1.71 36.61 -40.96
CA GLY A 13 0.48 37.37 -41.13
C GLY A 13 0.64 38.73 -40.51
N ALA A 14 0.76 39.77 -41.34
CA ALA A 14 0.74 41.14 -40.95
C ALA A 14 -0.70 41.56 -40.57
N GLY A 15 -0.92 42.15 -39.41
CA GLY A 15 -2.21 42.67 -38.95
C GLY A 15 -2.05 43.99 -38.17
N VAL A 16 -2.46 45.00 -38.80
CA VAL A 16 -2.88 46.39 -38.39
C VAL A 16 -2.88 46.67 -36.89
N ALA A 17 -2.08 47.67 -36.52
CA ALA A 17 -2.06 48.26 -35.18
C ALA A 17 -3.29 49.18 -34.98
N THR A 18 -4.17 48.79 -34.07
CA THR A 18 -5.18 49.67 -33.47
C THR A 18 -4.70 50.04 -32.07
N VAL A 19 -4.34 51.28 -31.86
CA VAL A 19 -4.00 51.80 -30.53
C VAL A 19 -5.28 52.00 -29.75
N ALA A 20 -5.60 51.04 -28.89
CA ALA A 20 -6.61 51.22 -27.86
C ALA A 20 -5.89 51.50 -26.54
N THR A 21 -6.03 52.73 -26.04
CA THR A 21 -5.63 53.15 -24.69
C THR A 21 -6.48 52.39 -23.67
N ALA A 22 -6.01 51.21 -23.23
CA ALA A 22 -6.62 50.48 -22.15
C ALA A 22 -6.13 51.07 -20.83
N ALA A 23 -7.05 51.71 -20.09
CA ALA A 23 -6.86 52.03 -18.68
C ALA A 23 -6.61 50.70 -17.94
N THR A 24 -5.39 50.50 -17.44
CA THR A 24 -5.02 49.33 -16.63
C THR A 24 -5.73 49.42 -15.29
N VAL A 25 -6.90 48.82 -15.20
CA VAL A 25 -7.51 48.55 -13.90
C VAL A 25 -6.57 47.52 -13.23
N MET A 26 -5.75 47.98 -12.30
CA MET A 26 -4.98 47.12 -11.42
C MET A 26 -5.97 46.29 -10.60
N SER A 27 -6.25 45.07 -11.05
CA SER A 27 -6.91 44.09 -10.20
C SER A 27 -6.05 43.88 -8.95
N PRO A 28 -6.62 43.96 -7.73
CA PRO A 28 -5.86 43.70 -6.53
C PRO A 28 -5.29 42.27 -6.67
N ARG A 29 -3.96 42.13 -6.56
CA ARG A 29 -3.34 40.82 -6.48
C ARG A 29 -3.99 40.08 -5.31
N PRO A 30 -4.43 38.83 -5.49
CA PRO A 30 -4.92 38.06 -4.36
C PRO A 30 -3.81 38.09 -3.30
N TYR A 31 -4.21 38.39 -2.06
CA TYR A 31 -3.33 38.35 -0.90
C TYR A 31 -2.82 36.93 -0.79
N GLN A 32 -1.57 36.66 -1.20
CA GLN A 32 -0.89 35.41 -0.90
C GLN A 32 -0.60 35.47 0.60
N ALA A 33 -1.33 34.68 1.36
CA ALA A 33 -0.97 34.42 2.75
C ALA A 33 0.51 34.05 2.79
N ALA A 34 1.27 34.65 3.69
CA ALA A 34 2.67 34.34 3.84
C ALA A 34 2.78 32.86 4.18
N GLU A 35 3.48 32.10 3.34
CA GLU A 35 3.75 30.67 3.64
C GLU A 35 4.46 30.59 5.00
N LYS A 36 3.95 29.74 5.87
CA LYS A 36 4.65 29.47 7.13
C LYS A 36 6.03 28.93 6.83
N PRO A 37 7.08 29.37 7.56
CA PRO A 37 8.42 28.87 7.34
C PRO A 37 8.47 27.36 7.53
N ARG A 38 9.21 26.65 6.67
CA ARG A 38 9.44 25.22 6.78
C ARG A 38 10.01 24.91 8.18
N GLN A 39 9.65 23.74 8.69
CA GLN A 39 10.17 23.20 9.95
C GLN A 39 11.20 22.12 9.62
N PRO A 40 12.51 22.43 9.58
CA PRO A 40 13.54 21.47 9.30
C PRO A 40 13.47 20.29 10.27
N ILE A 41 13.66 19.09 9.74
CA ILE A 41 13.68 17.85 10.53
C ILE A 41 15.12 17.52 10.91
N ASN A 42 15.38 17.40 12.22
CA ASN A 42 16.64 16.86 12.71
C ASN A 42 16.55 15.31 12.78
N PHE A 43 16.99 14.63 11.74
CA PHE A 43 16.96 13.15 11.68
C PHE A 43 17.91 12.48 12.70
N ALA A 44 18.69 13.22 13.48
CA ALA A 44 19.44 12.70 14.62
C ALA A 44 18.65 12.77 15.94
N ASP A 45 17.48 13.41 15.95
CA ASP A 45 16.60 13.52 17.11
C ASP A 45 15.47 12.49 17.02
N ASP A 46 15.22 11.73 18.09
CA ASP A 46 14.22 10.67 18.13
C ASP A 46 12.78 11.17 17.98
N MET A 47 12.50 12.38 18.50
CA MET A 47 11.19 13.00 18.41
C MET A 47 10.89 13.46 16.98
N ASP A 48 11.86 14.07 16.31
CA ASP A 48 11.72 14.46 14.91
C ASP A 48 11.62 13.24 13.99
N ASN A 49 12.33 12.15 14.30
CA ASN A 49 12.25 10.90 13.58
C ASN A 49 10.86 10.30 13.62
N VAL A 50 10.28 10.13 14.81
CA VAL A 50 8.94 9.54 14.95
C VAL A 50 7.87 10.46 14.34
N ARG A 51 8.05 11.78 14.43
CA ARG A 51 7.16 12.76 13.79
C ARG A 51 7.23 12.64 12.26
N ALA A 52 8.43 12.56 11.69
CA ALA A 52 8.61 12.35 10.25
C ALA A 52 7.96 11.05 9.79
N TYR A 53 8.15 9.96 10.55
CA TYR A 53 7.50 8.69 10.27
C TYR A 53 5.97 8.78 10.33
N ALA A 54 5.41 9.35 11.40
CA ALA A 54 3.97 9.50 11.55
C ALA A 54 3.36 10.34 10.41
N LYS A 55 4.04 11.42 10.00
CA LYS A 55 3.60 12.28 8.90
C LYS A 55 3.67 11.57 7.54
N LEU A 56 4.71 10.77 7.31
CA LEU A 56 4.90 10.02 6.06
C LEU A 56 3.94 8.84 5.96
N ALA A 57 3.93 7.95 6.96
CA ALA A 57 3.11 6.73 6.96
C ALA A 57 1.65 6.98 7.31
N GLY A 58 1.37 8.04 8.06
CA GLY A 58 0.05 8.34 8.60
C GLY A 58 -0.28 9.82 8.59
N THR A 59 -0.58 10.34 9.78
CA THR A 59 -0.89 11.74 10.01
C THR A 59 -0.46 12.16 11.42
N LEU A 60 -0.20 13.45 11.61
CA LEU A 60 0.09 14.06 12.92
C LEU A 60 -1.19 14.43 13.69
N SER A 61 -2.34 14.50 13.00
CA SER A 61 -3.66 14.71 13.57
C SER A 61 -4.29 13.38 14.01
N ASP A 62 -5.32 13.47 14.88
CA ASP A 62 -6.10 12.31 15.29
C ASP A 62 -7.10 11.92 14.18
N ASP A 63 -6.60 11.30 13.12
CA ASP A 63 -7.37 11.00 11.92
C ASP A 63 -7.00 9.63 11.32
N THR A 64 -7.62 9.32 10.19
CA THR A 64 -7.45 8.08 9.44
C THR A 64 -6.91 8.39 8.05
N VAL A 65 -5.88 7.66 7.64
CA VAL A 65 -5.36 7.69 6.28
C VAL A 65 -5.60 6.35 5.60
N HIS A 66 -5.69 6.38 4.29
CA HIS A 66 -5.93 5.19 3.49
C HIS A 66 -4.84 5.05 2.42
N TYR A 67 -4.51 3.80 2.10
CA TYR A 67 -3.66 3.44 0.99
C TYR A 67 -4.41 2.50 0.06
N TRP A 68 -4.49 2.85 -1.22
CA TRP A 68 -4.83 1.90 -2.24
C TRP A 68 -3.55 1.21 -2.69
N TYR A 69 -3.54 -0.11 -2.60
CA TYR A 69 -2.39 -0.91 -2.99
C TYR A 69 -2.74 -1.93 -4.08
N ARG A 70 -1.72 -2.28 -4.85
CA ARG A 70 -1.76 -3.36 -5.83
C ARG A 70 -0.38 -3.93 -6.05
N GLY A 71 -0.33 -5.14 -6.61
CA GLY A 71 0.92 -5.80 -6.91
C GLY A 71 0.74 -7.19 -7.50
N THR A 72 1.84 -7.92 -7.54
CA THR A 72 1.93 -9.27 -8.10
C THR A 72 2.55 -10.21 -7.06
N ILE A 73 2.05 -11.43 -7.03
CA ILE A 73 2.61 -12.53 -6.24
C ILE A 73 3.35 -13.45 -7.19
N TYR A 74 4.58 -13.73 -6.84
CA TYR A 74 5.43 -14.72 -7.49
C TYR A 74 5.59 -15.94 -6.59
N GLY A 75 5.54 -17.12 -7.17
CA GLY A 75 5.96 -18.34 -6.50
C GLY A 75 7.41 -18.65 -6.89
N ALA A 76 8.24 -18.98 -5.93
CA ALA A 76 9.63 -19.39 -6.16
C ALA A 76 9.89 -20.74 -5.50
N THR A 77 10.28 -21.72 -6.32
CA THR A 77 10.82 -23.01 -5.88
C THR A 77 12.34 -23.01 -6.08
N PRO A 78 13.09 -24.01 -5.61
CA PRO A 78 14.51 -24.10 -5.90
C PRO A 78 14.86 -24.11 -7.38
N ASP A 79 13.93 -24.57 -8.24
CA ASP A 79 14.19 -24.81 -9.66
C ASP A 79 13.52 -23.77 -10.59
N ASP A 80 12.48 -23.05 -10.12
CA ASP A 80 11.67 -22.21 -11.01
C ASP A 80 11.02 -21.05 -10.26
N THR A 81 10.71 -19.98 -11.00
CA THR A 81 9.93 -18.82 -10.49
C THR A 81 8.79 -18.53 -11.46
N LYS A 82 7.57 -18.47 -10.94
CA LYS A 82 6.37 -18.21 -11.75
C LYS A 82 5.55 -17.07 -11.18
N THR A 83 4.94 -16.29 -12.07
CA THR A 83 3.87 -15.37 -11.70
C THR A 83 2.65 -16.19 -11.27
N MET A 84 2.12 -15.87 -10.09
CA MET A 84 0.98 -16.56 -9.51
C MET A 84 -0.29 -15.75 -9.71
N LEU A 85 -0.40 -14.61 -9.04
CA LEU A 85 -1.61 -13.81 -8.93
C LEU A 85 -1.27 -12.32 -8.90
N GLY A 86 -2.21 -11.50 -9.33
CA GLY A 86 -2.28 -10.11 -8.91
C GLY A 86 -2.98 -9.98 -7.55
N PHE A 87 -2.83 -8.85 -6.90
CA PHE A 87 -3.58 -8.49 -5.70
C PHE A 87 -3.84 -6.99 -5.65
N THR A 88 -4.96 -6.61 -5.06
CA THR A 88 -5.31 -5.20 -4.83
C THR A 88 -6.20 -5.07 -3.59
N GLY A 89 -6.23 -3.89 -3.00
CA GLY A 89 -7.06 -3.62 -1.84
C GLY A 89 -6.83 -2.25 -1.22
N LEU A 90 -7.46 -2.04 -0.08
CA LEU A 90 -7.33 -0.83 0.73
C LEU A 90 -6.78 -1.16 2.10
N LEU A 91 -5.78 -0.39 2.51
CA LEU A 91 -5.28 -0.34 3.87
C LEU A 91 -5.84 0.91 4.54
N LYS A 92 -6.48 0.74 5.69
CA LYS A 92 -6.97 1.80 6.57
C LYS A 92 -6.07 1.91 7.79
N MET A 93 -5.57 3.10 8.08
CA MET A 93 -4.69 3.37 9.22
C MET A 93 -5.23 4.55 10.04
N SER A 94 -5.77 4.26 11.22
CA SER A 94 -6.21 5.28 12.18
C SER A 94 -5.04 5.64 13.09
N TRP A 95 -4.79 6.93 13.22
CA TRP A 95 -3.70 7.49 14.02
C TRP A 95 -4.24 8.32 15.16
N LYS A 96 -3.57 8.26 16.31
CA LYS A 96 -3.86 9.07 17.48
C LYS A 96 -2.56 9.55 18.12
N ASN A 97 -2.43 10.85 18.23
CA ASN A 97 -1.30 11.47 18.94
C ASN A 97 -1.52 11.28 20.47
N LEU A 98 -0.58 10.66 21.14
CA LEU A 98 -0.65 10.40 22.59
C LEU A 98 -0.02 11.53 23.41
N GLY A 99 0.48 12.59 22.78
CA GLY A 99 1.41 13.54 23.40
C GLY A 99 2.80 12.92 23.54
N ASN A 100 3.73 13.56 24.21
CA ASN A 100 5.09 13.06 24.45
C ASN A 100 5.83 12.48 23.22
N GLY A 101 5.42 12.81 22.00
CA GLY A 101 5.99 12.30 20.76
C GLY A 101 5.62 10.88 20.39
N SER A 102 4.68 10.26 21.10
CA SER A 102 4.22 8.92 20.77
C SER A 102 2.91 8.97 19.99
N PHE A 103 2.70 7.95 19.14
CA PHE A 103 1.50 7.77 18.37
C PHE A 103 0.97 6.35 18.56
N HIS A 104 -0.34 6.23 18.73
CA HIS A 104 -1.03 4.96 18.59
C HIS A 104 -1.60 4.86 17.19
N TYR A 105 -1.28 3.81 16.46
CA TYR A 105 -1.95 3.53 15.22
C TYR A 105 -2.58 2.15 15.22
N ARG A 106 -3.70 2.07 14.52
CA ARG A 106 -4.41 0.83 14.25
C ARG A 106 -4.57 0.70 12.75
N ASN A 107 -4.23 -0.46 12.18
CA ASN A 107 -4.44 -0.69 10.77
C ASN A 107 -5.39 -1.86 10.49
N TYR A 108 -6.06 -1.78 9.38
CA TYR A 108 -6.93 -2.82 8.85
C TYR A 108 -6.77 -2.88 7.32
N ASP A 109 -6.67 -4.09 6.81
CA ASP A 109 -6.39 -4.38 5.43
C ASP A 109 -7.52 -5.21 4.83
N LEU A 110 -8.05 -4.80 3.69
CA LEU A 110 -9.13 -5.47 2.99
C LEU A 110 -8.85 -5.46 1.47
N GLY A 111 -8.75 -6.63 0.88
CA GLY A 111 -8.43 -6.78 -0.53
C GLY A 111 -8.78 -8.15 -1.08
N TYR A 112 -8.40 -8.37 -2.32
CA TYR A 112 -8.66 -9.61 -3.04
C TYR A 112 -7.58 -9.88 -4.09
N PHE A 113 -7.65 -11.08 -4.68
CA PHE A 113 -6.74 -11.51 -5.73
C PHE A 113 -7.34 -11.27 -7.12
N THR A 114 -6.44 -10.99 -8.07
CA THR A 114 -6.75 -10.65 -9.45
C THR A 114 -5.88 -11.46 -10.41
N GLU A 115 -6.19 -11.41 -11.69
CA GLU A 115 -5.16 -11.66 -12.69
C GLU A 115 -4.05 -10.59 -12.55
N PRO A 116 -2.79 -10.93 -12.90
CA PRO A 116 -1.71 -9.95 -12.93
C PRO A 116 -2.09 -8.71 -13.76
N ASP A 117 -1.72 -7.52 -13.28
CA ASP A 117 -2.00 -6.23 -13.92
C ASP A 117 -3.49 -5.87 -14.12
N SER A 118 -4.39 -6.51 -13.38
CA SER A 118 -5.83 -6.28 -13.39
C SER A 118 -6.34 -5.84 -12.02
N ASP A 119 -7.50 -5.17 -11.97
CA ASP A 119 -8.27 -4.92 -10.74
C ASP A 119 -9.52 -5.80 -10.66
N VAL A 120 -9.74 -6.67 -11.65
CA VAL A 120 -10.87 -7.59 -11.67
C VAL A 120 -10.62 -8.77 -10.75
N ARG A 121 -11.52 -8.95 -9.76
CA ARG A 121 -11.44 -10.06 -8.80
C ARG A 121 -11.61 -11.40 -9.50
N ILE A 122 -10.74 -12.34 -9.17
CA ILE A 122 -10.86 -13.72 -9.62
C ILE A 122 -11.58 -14.59 -8.57
N GLU A 123 -12.36 -15.53 -9.03
CA GLU A 123 -13.05 -16.51 -8.18
C GLU A 123 -12.25 -17.82 -8.08
N GLU A 124 -11.46 -18.13 -9.09
CA GLU A 124 -10.66 -19.35 -9.17
C GLU A 124 -9.25 -19.03 -9.65
N PHE A 125 -8.30 -19.83 -9.19
CA PHE A 125 -6.89 -19.75 -9.55
C PHE A 125 -6.37 -21.16 -9.86
N THR A 126 -5.74 -21.32 -11.01
CA THR A 126 -5.01 -22.54 -11.35
C THR A 126 -3.53 -22.35 -11.04
N ASN A 127 -3.03 -23.11 -10.08
CA ASN A 127 -1.64 -23.02 -9.67
C ASN A 127 -0.70 -23.46 -10.82
N PRO A 128 0.19 -22.59 -11.32
CA PRO A 128 1.06 -22.93 -12.46
C PRO A 128 2.12 -23.98 -12.16
N PHE A 129 2.39 -24.31 -10.89
CA PHE A 129 3.31 -25.39 -10.53
C PHE A 129 2.63 -26.75 -10.48
N THR A 130 1.40 -26.82 -9.98
CA THR A 130 0.68 -28.08 -9.74
C THR A 130 -0.42 -28.35 -10.77
N GLY A 131 -0.90 -27.34 -11.46
CA GLY A 131 -2.07 -27.44 -12.35
C GLY A 131 -3.40 -27.56 -11.61
N ILE A 132 -3.40 -27.48 -10.27
CA ILE A 132 -4.62 -27.63 -9.47
C ILE A 132 -5.34 -26.28 -9.40
N THR A 133 -6.66 -26.31 -9.66
CA THR A 133 -7.53 -25.15 -9.54
C THR A 133 -8.16 -25.07 -8.15
N ASN A 134 -8.12 -23.90 -7.54
CA ASN A 134 -8.72 -23.64 -6.23
C ASN A 134 -9.19 -22.19 -6.13
N ARG A 135 -9.97 -21.89 -5.10
CA ARG A 135 -10.44 -20.53 -4.82
C ARG A 135 -9.48 -19.81 -3.90
N PRO A 136 -8.97 -18.63 -4.27
CA PRO A 136 -8.25 -17.77 -3.34
C PRO A 136 -9.15 -17.35 -2.17
N ILE A 137 -8.51 -17.02 -1.05
CA ILE A 137 -9.20 -16.45 0.11
C ILE A 137 -8.89 -14.97 0.15
N ASP A 138 -9.93 -14.14 0.23
CA ASP A 138 -9.79 -12.68 0.24
C ASP A 138 -8.77 -12.21 1.31
N ILE A 139 -8.09 -11.13 0.99
CA ILE A 139 -7.10 -10.51 1.87
C ILE A 139 -7.83 -9.81 3.01
N LYS A 140 -7.51 -10.19 4.23
CA LYS A 140 -8.00 -9.56 5.46
C LYS A 140 -6.85 -9.49 6.46
N GLY A 141 -6.43 -8.28 6.77
CA GLY A 141 -5.34 -8.03 7.71
C GLY A 141 -5.78 -7.11 8.86
N GLY A 142 -5.35 -7.40 10.07
CA GLY A 142 -5.68 -6.59 11.21
C GLY A 142 -7.01 -6.92 11.90
N PRO A 143 -7.50 -6.07 12.84
CA PRO A 143 -6.77 -4.88 13.26
C PRO A 143 -5.45 -5.20 13.94
N PHE A 144 -4.40 -4.45 13.58
CA PHE A 144 -3.15 -4.42 14.32
C PHE A 144 -3.10 -3.12 15.12
N ASP A 145 -2.89 -3.23 16.41
CA ASP A 145 -2.72 -2.10 17.32
C ASP A 145 -1.26 -1.95 17.70
N VAL A 146 -0.67 -0.78 17.42
CA VAL A 146 0.74 -0.51 17.67
C VAL A 146 0.91 0.88 18.29
N VAL A 147 1.71 0.96 19.34
CA VAL A 147 2.19 2.24 19.88
C VAL A 147 3.61 2.48 19.38
N ILE A 148 3.78 3.59 18.69
CA ILE A 148 5.07 4.05 18.19
C ILE A 148 5.59 5.09 19.17
N THR A 149 6.82 4.91 19.60
CA THR A 149 7.51 5.83 20.51
C THR A 149 8.70 6.48 19.81
N PRO A 150 9.22 7.60 20.33
CA PRO A 150 10.42 8.21 19.80
C PRO A 150 11.56 7.21 19.68
N ARG A 151 12.14 7.12 18.48
CA ARG A 151 13.28 6.26 18.13
C ARG A 151 13.93 6.72 16.83
N GLN A 152 15.13 6.23 16.57
CA GLN A 152 15.77 6.37 15.27
C GLN A 152 15.14 5.43 14.23
N TYR A 153 15.00 5.96 13.00
CA TYR A 153 14.69 5.19 11.80
C TYR A 153 15.86 5.31 10.83
N GLU A 154 16.14 4.26 10.09
CA GLU A 154 17.20 4.26 9.08
C GLU A 154 16.70 4.91 7.78
N TRP A 155 16.73 6.23 7.75
CA TRP A 155 16.33 7.01 6.59
C TRP A 155 17.41 6.99 5.51
N THR A 156 16.99 6.80 4.27
CA THR A 156 17.81 7.04 3.08
C THR A 156 17.30 8.27 2.35
N ARG A 157 18.22 9.15 1.90
CA ARG A 157 17.88 10.41 1.22
C ARG A 157 18.65 10.55 -0.08
N SER A 158 17.97 11.12 -1.10
CA SER A 158 18.58 11.53 -2.36
C SER A 158 17.92 12.85 -2.82
N GLY A 159 18.60 13.97 -2.62
CA GLY A 159 18.00 15.29 -2.81
C GLY A 159 16.79 15.50 -1.90
N ASP A 160 15.63 15.74 -2.48
CA ASP A 160 14.36 15.90 -1.78
C ASP A 160 13.64 14.56 -1.53
N ASP A 161 14.06 13.49 -2.19
CA ASP A 161 13.49 12.16 -1.96
C ASP A 161 13.98 11.58 -0.63
N ILE A 162 13.05 10.95 0.10
CA ILE A 162 13.33 10.26 1.35
C ILE A 162 12.55 8.96 1.42
N TRP A 163 13.18 7.91 1.94
CA TRP A 163 12.53 6.63 2.19
C TRP A 163 13.16 5.89 3.35
N PHE A 164 12.41 4.97 3.91
CA PHE A 164 12.91 3.94 4.81
C PHE A 164 12.16 2.63 4.55
N SER A 165 12.78 1.54 4.96
CA SER A 165 12.14 0.24 5.00
C SER A 165 12.46 -0.44 6.32
N GLU A 166 11.50 -1.21 6.82
CA GLU A 166 11.63 -1.97 8.05
C GLU A 166 11.44 -3.45 7.75
N ALA A 167 12.38 -4.28 8.17
CA ALA A 167 12.27 -5.73 8.09
C ALA A 167 11.55 -6.26 9.34
N LYS A 168 10.40 -6.91 9.15
CA LYS A 168 9.63 -7.55 10.22
C LYS A 168 9.60 -9.05 9.99
N HIS A 169 10.22 -9.78 10.89
CA HIS A 169 10.20 -11.24 10.85
C HIS A 169 9.15 -11.78 11.82
N PHE A 170 8.19 -12.52 11.28
CA PHE A 170 7.14 -13.15 12.05
C PHE A 170 7.31 -14.67 12.04
N LYS A 171 7.12 -15.28 13.19
CA LYS A 171 7.11 -16.72 13.35
C LYS A 171 5.91 -17.15 14.18
N PHE A 172 5.05 -17.97 13.59
CA PHE A 172 3.83 -18.45 14.23
C PHE A 172 3.71 -19.97 14.11
N ALA A 173 2.99 -20.59 15.05
CA ALA A 173 2.51 -21.95 14.85
C ALA A 173 1.50 -21.98 13.70
N ASN A 174 1.64 -22.94 12.79
CA ASN A 174 0.68 -23.16 11.73
C ASN A 174 -0.61 -23.77 12.31
N LYS A 175 -1.76 -23.21 11.95
CA LYS A 175 -3.07 -23.72 12.36
C LYS A 175 -3.55 -24.91 11.53
N LEU A 176 -2.88 -25.20 10.43
CA LEU A 176 -3.11 -26.35 9.55
C LEU A 176 -1.98 -27.35 9.80
N SER A 177 -2.26 -28.46 10.47
CA SER A 177 -1.25 -29.52 10.63
C SER A 177 -1.00 -30.21 9.29
N PRO A 178 0.23 -30.64 8.98
CA PRO A 178 0.51 -31.40 7.76
C PRO A 178 -0.26 -32.73 7.66
N GLU A 179 -0.56 -33.35 8.78
CA GLU A 179 -1.30 -34.61 8.84
C GLU A 179 -2.76 -34.46 8.44
N GLU A 180 -3.40 -33.34 8.90
CA GLU A 180 -4.80 -33.05 8.59
C GLU A 180 -4.95 -32.37 7.21
N TRP A 181 -3.94 -31.60 6.80
CA TRP A 181 -3.97 -30.74 5.62
C TRP A 181 -2.71 -30.91 4.74
N PRO A 182 -2.43 -32.12 4.20
CA PRO A 182 -1.15 -32.42 3.55
C PRO A 182 -0.86 -31.53 2.33
N THR A 183 -1.87 -31.12 1.58
CA THR A 183 -1.70 -30.27 0.40
C THR A 183 -1.73 -28.77 0.71
N ALA A 184 -2.36 -28.35 1.81
CA ALA A 184 -2.53 -26.93 2.17
C ALA A 184 -1.53 -26.47 3.25
N SER A 185 -0.99 -27.38 4.06
CA SER A 185 -0.05 -27.07 5.12
C SER A 185 1.39 -27.04 4.62
N THR A 186 2.13 -26.02 5.00
CA THR A 186 3.56 -25.87 4.71
C THR A 186 4.45 -26.29 5.88
N GLY A 187 3.92 -27.08 6.82
CA GLY A 187 4.61 -27.52 8.03
C GLY A 187 4.05 -26.88 9.29
N ASP A 188 4.67 -27.17 10.42
CA ASP A 188 4.17 -26.76 11.75
C ASP A 188 4.36 -25.27 12.07
N THR A 189 5.21 -24.59 11.31
CA THR A 189 5.58 -23.20 11.58
C THR A 189 5.51 -22.36 10.31
N LEU A 190 4.93 -21.18 10.44
CA LEU A 190 4.91 -20.16 9.42
C LEU A 190 6.02 -19.14 9.71
N ASN A 191 6.95 -18.97 8.77
CA ASN A 191 7.98 -17.95 8.81
C ASN A 191 7.70 -16.93 7.71
N MET A 192 7.46 -15.68 8.10
CA MET A 192 7.12 -14.58 7.18
C MET A 192 8.12 -13.45 7.35
N LEU A 193 8.58 -12.88 6.25
CA LEU A 193 9.43 -11.69 6.23
C LEU A 193 8.72 -10.58 5.47
N TYR A 194 8.41 -9.49 6.15
CA TYR A 194 7.81 -8.30 5.57
C TYR A 194 8.86 -7.19 5.51
N LEU A 195 9.07 -6.66 4.32
CA LEU A 195 9.97 -5.55 4.03
C LEU A 195 9.12 -4.38 3.55
N ASP A 196 8.37 -3.82 4.47
CA ASP A 196 7.52 -2.66 4.18
C ASP A 196 8.33 -1.37 4.29
N GLY A 197 8.04 -0.43 3.42
CA GLY A 197 8.70 0.86 3.43
C GLY A 197 7.82 1.97 2.92
N PHE A 198 8.16 3.20 3.26
CA PHE A 198 7.46 4.38 2.79
C PHE A 198 8.43 5.32 2.09
N ASN A 199 7.97 5.91 0.99
CA ASN A 199 8.71 6.87 0.18
C ASN A 199 7.93 8.19 0.11
N GLY A 200 8.60 9.31 0.17
CA GLY A 200 8.02 10.64 0.05
C GLY A 200 9.05 11.72 -0.19
N LYS A 201 8.71 12.96 0.15
CA LYS A 201 9.55 14.13 -0.01
C LYS A 201 9.89 14.76 1.33
N VAL A 202 11.14 15.18 1.50
CA VAL A 202 11.56 15.96 2.68
C VAL A 202 10.80 17.28 2.75
N SER A 203 10.63 17.93 1.60
CA SER A 203 9.86 19.19 1.51
C SER A 203 8.42 19.06 2.02
N ASP A 204 7.75 17.92 1.80
CA ASP A 204 6.41 17.66 2.34
C ASP A 204 6.44 17.38 3.85
N LEU A 205 7.47 16.68 4.32
CA LEU A 205 7.66 16.42 5.74
C LEU A 205 7.91 17.70 6.53
N GLU A 206 8.68 18.64 5.97
CA GLU A 206 9.01 19.92 6.56
C GLU A 206 7.92 21.00 6.38
N ASN A 207 6.90 20.73 5.55
CA ASN A 207 5.80 21.65 5.33
C ASN A 207 4.85 21.68 6.55
N PRO A 208 4.74 22.80 7.28
CA PRO A 208 3.90 22.90 8.48
C PRO A 208 2.40 22.96 8.19
N GLU A 209 2.00 23.11 6.93
CA GLU A 209 0.59 23.10 6.51
C GLU A 209 0.06 21.68 6.29
N LEU A 210 0.94 20.67 6.25
CA LEU A 210 0.55 19.28 6.06
C LEU A 210 0.68 18.51 7.38
N ASP A 211 -0.41 17.95 7.87
CA ASP A 211 -0.38 16.96 8.93
C ASP A 211 -0.06 15.55 8.40
N SER A 212 -0.35 15.30 7.13
CA SER A 212 -0.09 14.05 6.43
C SER A 212 0.61 14.32 5.11
N ALA A 213 1.81 13.78 4.93
CA ALA A 213 2.56 13.92 3.68
C ALA A 213 2.09 12.87 2.65
N PRO A 214 2.06 13.22 1.35
CA PRO A 214 1.91 12.22 0.29
C PRO A 214 2.99 11.14 0.40
N SER A 215 2.61 9.89 0.21
CA SER A 215 3.59 8.80 0.28
C SER A 215 3.21 7.58 -0.56
N ILE A 216 4.23 6.79 -0.88
CA ILE A 216 4.11 5.49 -1.51
C ILE A 216 4.58 4.43 -0.52
N LEU A 217 3.72 3.46 -0.25
CA LEU A 217 4.05 2.25 0.49
C LEU A 217 4.66 1.23 -0.46
N GLY A 218 5.84 0.70 -0.14
CA GLY A 218 6.41 -0.49 -0.78
C GLY A 218 5.95 -1.73 -0.02
N ILE A 219 5.54 -2.77 -0.73
CA ILE A 219 5.06 -4.03 -0.19
C ILE A 219 5.94 -5.15 -0.74
N HIS A 220 6.76 -5.75 0.12
CA HIS A 220 7.66 -6.84 -0.23
C HIS A 220 7.58 -7.90 0.88
N HIS A 221 6.75 -8.93 0.66
CA HIS A 221 6.56 -9.98 1.66
C HIS A 221 7.05 -11.31 1.13
N VAL A 222 7.84 -12.01 1.89
CA VAL A 222 8.21 -13.41 1.66
C VAL A 222 7.43 -14.27 2.64
N ASN A 223 6.59 -15.13 2.11
CA ASN A 223 5.71 -15.98 2.90
C ASN A 223 5.90 -17.44 2.51
N PRO A 224 5.66 -18.40 3.43
CA PRO A 224 5.41 -19.77 3.04
C PRO A 224 4.20 -19.83 2.11
N TRP A 225 4.04 -20.93 1.37
CA TRP A 225 2.91 -21.07 0.47
C TRP A 225 1.58 -20.83 1.19
N TYR A 226 0.72 -19.99 0.61
CA TYR A 226 -0.64 -19.85 1.13
C TYR A 226 -1.40 -21.17 0.94
N PRO A 227 -2.32 -21.51 1.87
CA PRO A 227 -3.04 -22.79 1.85
C PRO A 227 -3.78 -23.05 0.55
N PHE A 228 -4.32 -22.02 -0.08
CA PHE A 228 -5.06 -22.16 -1.33
C PHE A 228 -4.17 -22.40 -2.56
N PHE A 229 -2.85 -22.26 -2.45
CA PHE A 229 -1.93 -22.65 -3.52
C PHE A 229 -1.77 -24.16 -3.62
N LEU A 230 -2.12 -24.90 -2.57
CA LEU A 230 -2.03 -26.36 -2.52
C LEU A 230 -0.63 -26.88 -2.89
N MET A 231 0.39 -26.24 -2.39
CA MET A 231 1.80 -26.63 -2.57
C MET A 231 2.27 -27.59 -1.48
N GLY A 232 1.51 -27.75 -0.40
CA GLY A 232 1.90 -28.58 0.74
C GLY A 232 3.26 -28.18 1.30
N GLN A 233 4.11 -29.15 1.58
CA GLN A 233 5.47 -28.96 2.07
C GLN A 233 6.53 -28.86 0.94
N GLN A 234 6.13 -28.62 -0.31
CA GLN A 234 7.08 -28.40 -1.38
C GLN A 234 8.01 -27.23 -1.05
N PRO A 235 9.34 -27.40 -1.23
CA PRO A 235 10.28 -26.31 -0.98
C PRO A 235 9.97 -25.08 -1.83
N GLY A 236 9.97 -23.92 -1.19
CA GLY A 236 9.71 -22.66 -1.88
C GLY A 236 8.93 -21.66 -1.02
N VAL A 237 8.64 -20.52 -1.63
CA VAL A 237 7.95 -19.39 -0.99
C VAL A 237 7.04 -18.69 -2.00
N ASN A 238 6.08 -17.93 -1.50
CA ASN A 238 5.45 -16.90 -2.29
C ASN A 238 6.04 -15.53 -1.92
N TYR A 239 6.31 -14.73 -2.94
CA TYR A 239 6.85 -13.39 -2.82
C TYR A 239 5.84 -12.37 -3.33
N TRP A 240 5.44 -11.46 -2.46
CA TRP A 240 4.56 -10.34 -2.79
C TRP A 240 5.41 -9.13 -3.16
N HIS A 241 5.12 -8.57 -4.31
CA HIS A 241 5.74 -7.36 -4.78
C HIS A 241 4.67 -6.36 -5.20
N GLY A 242 4.55 -5.28 -4.46
CA GLY A 242 3.50 -4.30 -4.70
C GLY A 242 3.83 -2.90 -4.21
N LYS A 243 2.93 -1.99 -4.51
CA LYS A 243 2.97 -0.61 -4.06
C LYS A 243 1.59 -0.16 -3.62
N GLY A 244 1.57 0.70 -2.60
CA GLY A 244 0.38 1.41 -2.16
C GLY A 244 0.58 2.92 -2.29
N LYS A 245 -0.43 3.64 -2.79
CA LYS A 245 -0.46 5.11 -2.80
C LYS A 245 -1.34 5.58 -1.66
N LYS A 246 -0.87 6.52 -0.84
CA LYS A 246 -1.73 7.25 0.08
C LYS A 246 -2.75 8.04 -0.74
N ILE A 247 -4.03 7.90 -0.44
CA ILE A 247 -5.14 8.48 -1.20
C ILE A 247 -5.83 9.56 -0.39
N ALA A 248 -6.38 10.55 -1.07
CA ALA A 248 -7.12 11.65 -0.46
C ALA A 248 -8.61 11.30 -0.30
N ASP A 249 -9.18 10.65 -1.29
CA ASP A 249 -10.59 10.25 -1.30
C ASP A 249 -10.85 8.99 -2.14
N GLU A 250 -12.12 8.56 -2.19
CA GLU A 250 -12.55 7.38 -2.91
C GLU A 250 -12.32 7.44 -4.42
N SER A 251 -12.28 8.63 -5.02
CA SER A 251 -12.06 8.79 -6.47
C SER A 251 -10.63 8.45 -6.91
N ASP A 252 -9.71 8.36 -5.96
CA ASP A 252 -8.34 7.90 -6.20
C ASP A 252 -8.25 6.36 -6.42
N VAL A 253 -9.32 5.62 -6.12
CA VAL A 253 -9.36 4.14 -6.11
C VAL A 253 -10.15 3.61 -7.30
N SER A 254 -9.79 2.43 -7.83
CA SER A 254 -10.59 1.84 -8.90
C SER A 254 -12.00 1.51 -8.41
N PRO A 255 -13.02 1.69 -9.27
CA PRO A 255 -14.42 1.41 -8.92
C PRO A 255 -14.63 -0.04 -8.45
N GLU A 256 -13.91 -1.00 -8.99
CA GLU A 256 -13.98 -2.42 -8.63
C GLU A 256 -13.53 -2.65 -7.19
N VAL A 257 -12.42 -2.04 -6.79
CA VAL A 257 -11.89 -2.12 -5.41
C VAL A 257 -12.85 -1.47 -4.44
N MET A 258 -13.37 -0.28 -4.78
CA MET A 258 -14.36 0.40 -3.92
C MET A 258 -15.66 -0.40 -3.78
N ALA A 259 -16.17 -0.97 -4.86
CA ALA A 259 -17.37 -1.81 -4.83
C ALA A 259 -17.16 -3.03 -3.93
N TYR A 260 -16.01 -3.71 -4.07
CA TYR A 260 -15.66 -4.85 -3.22
C TYR A 260 -15.57 -4.45 -1.76
N VAL A 261 -14.76 -3.44 -1.43
CA VAL A 261 -14.53 -3.00 -0.05
C VAL A 261 -15.84 -2.58 0.62
N ASN A 262 -16.68 -1.78 -0.06
CA ASN A 262 -17.97 -1.36 0.46
C ASN A 262 -18.96 -2.54 0.63
N SER A 263 -18.86 -3.60 -0.19
CA SER A 263 -19.66 -4.81 -0.02
C SER A 263 -19.28 -5.62 1.22
N LYS A 264 -18.00 -5.58 1.61
CA LYS A 264 -17.47 -6.31 2.77
C LYS A 264 -17.55 -5.49 4.07
N MET A 265 -17.31 -4.20 3.97
CA MET A 265 -17.33 -3.28 5.10
C MET A 265 -17.85 -1.90 4.64
N PRO A 266 -19.19 -1.71 4.67
CA PRO A 266 -19.78 -0.41 4.33
C PRO A 266 -19.18 0.71 5.18
N GLY A 267 -18.78 1.80 4.52
CA GLY A 267 -18.16 2.95 5.17
C GLY A 267 -16.70 2.73 5.57
N PHE A 268 -15.99 1.80 4.95
CA PHE A 268 -14.57 1.53 5.23
C PHE A 268 -13.71 2.79 5.22
N MET A 269 -13.97 3.71 4.28
CA MET A 269 -13.25 4.98 4.17
C MET A 269 -13.59 5.97 5.29
N SER A 270 -14.66 5.74 6.05
CA SER A 270 -14.99 6.60 7.20
C SER A 270 -14.11 6.29 8.40
N SER A 271 -13.63 7.35 9.09
CA SER A 271 -12.92 7.19 10.36
C SER A 271 -13.77 6.54 11.45
N SER A 272 -15.11 6.70 11.37
CA SER A 272 -16.06 6.13 12.32
C SER A 272 -16.47 4.68 12.01
N ALA A 273 -16.04 4.10 10.88
CA ALA A 273 -16.38 2.72 10.56
C ALA A 273 -15.84 1.77 11.65
N PRO A 274 -16.65 0.82 12.11
CA PRO A 274 -16.25 -0.09 13.18
C PRO A 274 -15.06 -0.95 12.74
N TRP A 275 -14.17 -1.22 13.69
CA TRP A 275 -13.07 -2.16 13.50
C TRP A 275 -13.58 -3.57 13.82
N VAL A 276 -13.68 -4.40 12.77
CA VAL A 276 -14.09 -5.80 12.93
C VAL A 276 -12.91 -6.66 13.34
N ASN A 277 -13.21 -7.67 14.18
CA ASN A 277 -12.21 -8.66 14.54
C ASN A 277 -11.75 -9.44 13.31
N ARG A 278 -10.46 -9.70 13.27
CA ARG A 278 -9.79 -10.44 12.19
C ARG A 278 -10.17 -11.92 12.22
N THR A 279 -10.46 -12.46 11.04
CA THR A 279 -10.18 -13.85 10.73
C THR A 279 -8.91 -13.90 9.89
N ASP A 280 -7.87 -14.63 10.32
CA ASP A 280 -6.69 -14.79 9.50
C ASP A 280 -6.94 -15.79 8.36
N SER A 281 -6.21 -15.64 7.26
CA SER A 281 -6.40 -16.45 6.04
C SER A 281 -6.29 -17.95 6.28
N TYR A 282 -5.46 -18.40 7.24
CA TYR A 282 -5.29 -19.81 7.58
C TYR A 282 -6.48 -20.33 8.38
N LEU A 283 -7.01 -19.53 9.32
CA LEU A 283 -8.21 -19.90 10.06
C LEU A 283 -9.44 -19.92 9.15
N ASP A 284 -9.57 -18.93 8.25
CA ASP A 284 -10.62 -18.90 7.25
C ASP A 284 -10.56 -20.12 6.35
N TYR A 285 -9.37 -20.54 5.92
CA TYR A 285 -9.19 -21.73 5.13
C TYR A 285 -9.73 -22.97 5.87
N LYS A 286 -9.32 -23.18 7.11
CA LYS A 286 -9.77 -24.31 7.94
C LYS A 286 -11.29 -24.30 8.18
N THR A 287 -11.89 -23.13 8.32
CA THR A 287 -13.33 -22.99 8.60
C THR A 287 -14.19 -23.28 7.36
N HIS A 288 -13.72 -22.89 6.16
CA HIS A 288 -14.51 -22.92 4.94
C HIS A 288 -14.09 -24.01 3.93
N ARG A 289 -13.09 -24.80 4.25
CA ARG A 289 -12.57 -25.87 3.38
C ARG A 289 -12.56 -27.21 4.10
N LYS A 290 -12.71 -28.24 3.32
CA LYS A 290 -12.44 -29.61 3.78
C LYS A 290 -11.00 -29.99 3.41
N PRO A 291 -10.34 -30.85 4.22
CA PRO A 291 -9.07 -31.45 3.81
C PRO A 291 -9.23 -32.10 2.43
N VAL A 292 -8.32 -31.80 1.52
CA VAL A 292 -8.19 -32.59 0.29
C VAL A 292 -7.42 -33.83 0.71
N LEU A 293 -8.15 -34.88 1.00
CA LEU A 293 -7.58 -36.20 1.20
C LEU A 293 -7.41 -36.80 -0.21
N GLU A 294 -6.18 -37.20 -0.55
CA GLU A 294 -5.88 -37.93 -1.76
C GLU A 294 -6.62 -39.27 -1.82
#